data_71f2f65db9565d92065b55f6ef5c690a
#
_entry.id   71f2f65db9565d92065b55f6ef5c690a
#
_cell.length_a   1.000
_cell.length_b   1.000
_cell.length_c   1.000
_cell.angle_alpha   90.00
_cell.angle_beta   90.00
_cell.angle_gamma   90.00
#
_symmetry.space_group_name_H-M   'P 1'
#
loop_
_entity.id
_entity.type
_entity.pdbx_description
1 polymer ?
#
loop_
_entity_poly.entity_id
_entity_poly.type
_entity_poly.pdbx_seq_one_letter_code
_entity_poly.pdbx_strand_id
1 'polypeptide(L)'
;QSRFLESVREGHRTFLLADEPGLGKTAQSVLAASVAGAYPLLAVVPNVVKMNWAREVERWTPHRRATVISGDGEDLDAFADVFIVNYEILDRHLSWLGSIGLKGMVVDEAHFIKNLTSQRSQNVLALASRIKEQVHNPLLLALTGTPLINDVEDFDAIWRFLGWTTGDKPGAELMTKLDETGLTPAD
;
A
#
# COMPACT_ATOMS: atom_id res chain seq x y z
N GLN A 1 12.49 -11.56 -4.37
CA GLN A 1 11.66 -10.86 -5.37
C GLN A 1 10.74 -11.82 -6.09
N SER A 2 11.31 -12.90 -6.65
CA SER A 2 10.50 -13.88 -7.33
C SER A 2 9.50 -14.57 -6.40
N ARG A 3 9.87 -14.80 -5.14
CA ARG A 3 8.97 -15.39 -4.14
C ARG A 3 7.76 -14.51 -3.88
N PHE A 4 7.98 -13.20 -3.76
CA PHE A 4 6.89 -12.26 -3.57
C PHE A 4 5.93 -12.28 -4.77
N LEU A 5 6.47 -12.18 -5.98
CA LEU A 5 5.65 -12.19 -7.18
C LEU A 5 4.95 -13.53 -7.41
N GLU A 6 5.61 -14.64 -7.04
CA GLU A 6 4.96 -15.94 -7.08
C GLU A 6 3.77 -16.02 -6.12
N SER A 7 3.91 -15.48 -4.91
CA SER A 7 2.80 -15.41 -3.96
C SER A 7 1.64 -14.61 -4.53
N VAL A 8 1.93 -13.51 -5.22
CA VAL A 8 0.88 -12.73 -5.88
C VAL A 8 0.18 -13.56 -6.96
N ARG A 9 0.94 -14.30 -7.77
CA ARG A 9 0.38 -15.20 -8.79
C ARG A 9 -0.51 -16.27 -8.18
N GLU A 10 -0.17 -16.74 -6.99
CA GLU A 10 -0.93 -17.76 -6.27
C GLU A 10 -2.23 -17.21 -5.65
N GLY A 11 -2.43 -15.91 -5.69
CA GLY A 11 -3.66 -15.29 -5.20
C GLY A 11 -3.54 -14.55 -3.89
N HIS A 12 -2.36 -14.50 -3.29
CA HIS A 12 -2.14 -13.69 -2.10
C HIS A 12 -2.19 -12.20 -2.47
N ARG A 13 -2.84 -11.38 -1.65
CA ARG A 13 -3.12 -9.99 -1.98
C ARG A 13 -2.74 -8.99 -0.90
N THR A 14 -2.31 -9.45 0.27
CA THR A 14 -1.89 -8.54 1.35
C THR A 14 -0.46 -8.87 1.75
N PHE A 15 0.40 -7.85 1.75
CA PHE A 15 1.82 -8.05 2.01
C PHE A 15 2.40 -6.89 2.79
N LEU A 16 3.33 -7.21 3.68
CA LEU A 16 4.22 -6.25 4.30
C LEU A 16 5.61 -6.50 3.75
N LEU A 17 6.16 -5.53 3.04
CA LEU A 17 7.51 -5.64 2.47
C LEU A 17 8.49 -4.80 3.30
N ALA A 18 9.43 -5.47 3.93
CA ALA A 18 10.50 -4.82 4.67
C ALA A 18 11.65 -4.45 3.73
N ASP A 19 12.51 -3.56 4.18
CA ASP A 19 13.64 -3.12 3.38
C ASP A 19 14.67 -4.25 3.25
N GLU A 20 14.94 -4.64 2.01
CA GLU A 20 15.91 -5.68 1.70
C GLU A 20 16.81 -5.21 0.55
N PRO A 21 18.07 -5.67 0.50
CA PRO A 21 18.94 -5.36 -0.63
C PRO A 21 18.38 -5.93 -1.93
N GLY A 22 18.62 -5.24 -3.02
CA GLY A 22 18.22 -5.69 -4.33
C GLY A 22 17.26 -4.74 -5.00
N LEU A 23 16.31 -5.28 -5.78
CA LEU A 23 15.32 -4.49 -6.47
C LEU A 23 14.46 -3.76 -5.46
N GLY A 24 14.26 -2.46 -5.66
CA GLY A 24 13.52 -1.63 -4.71
C GLY A 24 12.08 -2.06 -4.50
N LYS A 25 11.54 -1.70 -3.35
CA LYS A 25 10.15 -2.03 -3.00
C LYS A 25 9.16 -1.38 -3.96
N THR A 26 9.48 -0.18 -4.46
CA THR A 26 8.63 0.51 -5.44
C THR A 26 8.46 -0.34 -6.70
N ALA A 27 9.58 -0.83 -7.25
CA ALA A 27 9.54 -1.68 -8.44
C ALA A 27 8.76 -2.97 -8.17
N GLN A 28 8.96 -3.57 -7.01
CA GLN A 28 8.22 -4.78 -6.64
C GLN A 28 6.72 -4.52 -6.57
N SER A 29 6.31 -3.37 -6.03
CA SER A 29 4.90 -3.01 -5.93
C SER A 29 4.27 -2.81 -7.30
N VAL A 30 4.98 -2.13 -8.18
CA VAL A 30 4.50 -1.89 -9.56
C VAL A 30 4.34 -3.22 -10.30
N LEU A 31 5.31 -4.12 -10.17
CA LEU A 31 5.24 -5.44 -10.79
C LEU A 31 4.13 -6.31 -10.19
N ALA A 32 3.93 -6.23 -8.88
CA ALA A 32 2.85 -6.97 -8.21
C ALA A 32 1.48 -6.52 -8.73
N ALA A 33 1.29 -5.22 -8.90
CA ALA A 33 0.04 -4.71 -9.46
C ALA A 33 -0.22 -5.26 -10.86
N SER A 34 0.84 -5.35 -11.67
CA SER A 34 0.73 -5.92 -13.01
C SER A 34 0.35 -7.40 -12.96
N VAL A 35 1.01 -8.18 -12.11
CA VAL A 35 0.73 -9.62 -11.96
C VAL A 35 -0.71 -9.84 -11.47
N ALA A 36 -1.16 -9.03 -10.52
CA ALA A 36 -2.50 -9.15 -9.94
C ALA A 36 -3.61 -8.52 -10.80
N GLY A 37 -3.24 -7.74 -11.82
CA GLY A 37 -4.22 -6.95 -12.55
C GLY A 37 -4.92 -5.92 -11.67
N ALA A 38 -4.21 -5.39 -10.67
CA ALA A 38 -4.81 -4.53 -9.64
C ALA A 38 -4.78 -3.06 -10.05
N TYR A 39 -5.46 -2.76 -11.13
CA TYR A 39 -5.61 -1.39 -11.62
C TYR A 39 -7.08 -0.97 -11.60
N PRO A 40 -7.42 0.28 -11.29
CA PRO A 40 -6.49 1.33 -10.88
C PRO A 40 -5.85 1.03 -9.52
N LEU A 41 -4.61 1.46 -9.38
CA LEU A 41 -3.82 1.31 -8.16
C LEU A 41 -3.59 2.68 -7.56
N LEU A 42 -3.69 2.79 -6.24
CA LEU A 42 -3.32 4.01 -5.53
C LEU A 42 -2.04 3.78 -4.73
N ALA A 43 -1.09 4.69 -4.86
CA ALA A 43 0.10 4.71 -4.02
C ALA A 43 0.06 5.95 -3.13
N VAL A 44 0.05 5.74 -1.81
CA VAL A 44 0.14 6.81 -0.81
C VAL A 44 1.57 6.84 -0.32
N VAL A 45 2.26 7.95 -0.55
CA VAL A 45 3.71 8.01 -0.44
C VAL A 45 4.17 9.29 0.24
N PRO A 46 5.40 9.34 0.76
CA PRO A 46 5.98 10.63 1.18
C PRO A 46 6.12 11.56 -0.02
N ASN A 47 5.91 12.85 0.22
CA ASN A 47 5.94 13.85 -0.85
C ASN A 47 7.22 13.80 -1.69
N VAL A 48 8.35 13.57 -1.04
CA VAL A 48 9.67 13.60 -1.71
C VAL A 48 9.87 12.50 -2.76
N VAL A 49 9.09 11.41 -2.70
CA VAL A 49 9.26 10.29 -3.62
C VAL A 49 8.14 10.17 -4.66
N LYS A 50 7.23 11.13 -4.72
CA LYS A 50 6.10 11.08 -5.66
C LYS A 50 6.56 10.94 -7.12
N MET A 51 7.50 11.77 -7.53
CA MET A 51 7.98 11.75 -8.91
C MET A 51 8.77 10.48 -9.21
N ASN A 52 9.50 9.97 -8.21
CA ASN A 52 10.20 8.70 -8.38
C ASN A 52 9.22 7.55 -8.61
N TRP A 53 8.09 7.56 -7.89
CA TRP A 53 7.04 6.56 -8.10
C TRP A 53 6.50 6.59 -9.53
N ALA A 54 6.25 7.79 -10.07
CA ALA A 54 5.76 7.93 -11.45
C ALA A 54 6.77 7.38 -12.44
N ARG A 55 8.06 7.67 -12.25
CA ARG A 55 9.13 7.16 -13.10
C ARG A 55 9.23 5.63 -13.05
N GLU A 56 9.07 5.06 -11.85
CA GLU A 56 9.13 3.60 -11.70
C GLU A 56 7.96 2.90 -12.38
N VAL A 57 6.77 3.50 -12.35
CA VAL A 57 5.63 2.95 -13.09
C VAL A 57 5.94 2.88 -14.58
N GLU A 58 6.46 3.97 -15.15
CA GLU A 58 6.82 4.02 -16.57
C GLU A 58 7.92 3.04 -16.91
N ARG A 59 8.92 2.92 -16.02
CA ARG A 59 10.08 2.06 -16.25
C ARG A 59 9.71 0.58 -16.27
N TRP A 60 8.92 0.14 -15.31
CA TRP A 60 8.63 -1.29 -15.11
C TRP A 60 7.35 -1.75 -15.82
N THR A 61 6.45 -0.82 -16.10
CA THR A 61 5.19 -1.12 -16.82
C THR A 61 4.94 -0.05 -17.87
N PRO A 62 5.69 -0.07 -18.99
CA PRO A 62 5.62 1.02 -19.99
C PRO A 62 4.25 1.19 -20.64
N HIS A 63 3.36 0.21 -20.52
CA HIS A 63 2.00 0.30 -21.08
C HIS A 63 1.01 0.94 -20.11
N ARG A 64 1.44 1.23 -18.88
CA ARG A 64 0.57 1.80 -17.86
C ARG A 64 0.90 3.27 -17.64
N ARG A 65 -0.13 4.05 -17.38
CA ARG A 65 0.03 5.49 -17.16
C ARG A 65 -0.09 5.78 -15.67
N ALA A 66 0.79 6.65 -15.19
CA ALA A 66 0.74 7.14 -13.81
C ALA A 66 0.34 8.61 -13.82
N THR A 67 -0.42 9.01 -12.81
CA THR A 67 -0.71 10.41 -12.57
C THR A 67 -0.34 10.77 -11.14
N VAL A 68 0.33 11.90 -10.96
CA VAL A 68 0.69 12.42 -9.64
C VAL A 68 -0.36 13.42 -9.23
N ILE A 69 -1.02 13.14 -8.10
CA ILE A 69 -2.05 14.02 -7.56
C ILE A 69 -1.36 15.14 -6.80
N SER A 70 -1.55 16.37 -7.22
CA SER A 70 -1.03 17.54 -6.52
C SER A 70 -2.19 18.35 -5.96
N GLY A 71 -1.95 19.06 -4.87
CA GLY A 71 -2.88 20.01 -4.27
C GLY A 71 -4.35 19.68 -4.47
N ASP A 72 -4.96 20.42 -5.36
CA ASP A 72 -6.40 20.29 -5.65
C ASP A 72 -6.71 19.31 -6.78
N GLY A 73 -5.70 18.72 -7.38
CA GLY A 73 -5.90 17.71 -8.42
C GLY A 73 -6.22 18.28 -9.81
N GLU A 74 -5.83 19.51 -10.08
CA GLU A 74 -6.19 20.19 -11.34
C GLU A 74 -5.62 19.51 -12.59
N ASP A 75 -4.43 18.97 -12.51
CA ASP A 75 -3.74 18.36 -13.65
C ASP A 75 -3.80 16.84 -13.65
N LEU A 76 -4.79 16.29 -12.98
CA LEU A 76 -4.95 14.86 -12.80
C LEU A 76 -5.45 14.17 -14.08
N ASP A 77 -4.82 13.06 -14.43
CA ASP A 77 -5.32 12.16 -15.48
C ASP A 77 -6.28 11.15 -14.85
N ALA A 78 -7.56 11.37 -15.00
CA ALA A 78 -8.59 10.51 -14.43
C ALA A 78 -8.61 9.09 -15.03
N PHE A 79 -7.97 8.90 -16.17
CA PHE A 79 -7.91 7.59 -16.85
C PHE A 79 -6.57 6.89 -16.64
N ALA A 80 -5.76 7.38 -15.71
CA ALA A 80 -4.50 6.72 -15.39
C ALA A 80 -4.73 5.36 -14.73
N ASP A 81 -3.72 4.51 -14.82
CA ASP A 81 -3.74 3.19 -14.17
C ASP A 81 -3.23 3.26 -12.74
N VAL A 82 -2.33 4.20 -12.45
CA VAL A 82 -1.73 4.35 -11.12
C VAL A 82 -1.85 5.79 -10.69
N PHE A 83 -2.47 5.99 -9.52
CA PHE A 83 -2.62 7.31 -8.89
C PHE A 83 -1.62 7.40 -7.75
N ILE A 84 -0.87 8.49 -7.69
CA ILE A 84 0.16 8.70 -6.68
C ILE A 84 -0.17 9.96 -5.89
N VAL A 85 -0.31 9.83 -4.58
CA VAL A 85 -0.69 10.94 -3.69
C VAL A 85 0.20 10.90 -2.46
N ASN A 86 0.52 12.07 -1.91
CA ASN A 86 1.24 12.10 -0.65
C ASN A 86 0.28 12.14 0.53
N TYR A 87 0.75 11.71 1.70
CA TYR A 87 -0.07 11.60 2.90
C TYR A 87 -0.75 12.91 3.27
N GLU A 88 -0.05 14.04 3.12
CA GLU A 88 -0.49 15.35 3.60
C GLU A 88 -1.74 15.86 2.90
N ILE A 89 -1.97 15.45 1.65
CA ILE A 89 -3.14 15.93 0.89
C ILE A 89 -4.18 14.85 0.63
N LEU A 90 -3.98 13.65 1.18
CA LEU A 90 -4.90 12.55 0.97
C LEU A 90 -6.34 12.90 1.40
N ASP A 91 -6.48 13.64 2.49
CA ASP A 91 -7.79 14.04 3.02
C ASP A 91 -8.64 14.78 1.99
N ARG A 92 -8.00 15.57 1.13
CA ARG A 92 -8.69 16.34 0.09
C ARG A 92 -9.28 15.48 -1.01
N HIS A 93 -8.81 14.25 -1.14
CA HIS A 93 -9.13 13.38 -2.28
C HIS A 93 -9.85 12.09 -1.89
N LEU A 94 -10.18 11.92 -0.61
CA LEU A 94 -10.80 10.68 -0.13
C LEU A 94 -12.11 10.33 -0.84
N SER A 95 -12.94 11.33 -1.07
CA SER A 95 -14.27 11.11 -1.63
C SER A 95 -14.20 10.50 -3.03
N TRP A 96 -13.47 11.14 -3.94
CA TRP A 96 -13.42 10.64 -5.32
C TRP A 96 -12.56 9.39 -5.45
N LEU A 97 -11.45 9.30 -4.69
CA LEU A 97 -10.63 8.09 -4.68
C LEU A 97 -11.42 6.88 -4.21
N GLY A 98 -12.31 7.08 -3.26
CA GLY A 98 -13.17 6.00 -2.79
C GLY A 98 -14.25 5.58 -3.78
N SER A 99 -14.41 6.31 -4.88
CA SER A 99 -15.48 6.09 -5.85
C SER A 99 -15.02 5.56 -7.21
N ILE A 100 -13.72 5.51 -7.46
CA ILE A 100 -13.22 5.15 -8.80
C ILE A 100 -12.96 3.67 -8.99
N GLY A 101 -13.25 2.85 -7.99
CA GLY A 101 -13.10 1.40 -8.11
C GLY A 101 -11.66 0.93 -8.03
N LEU A 102 -10.87 1.52 -7.14
CA LEU A 102 -9.48 1.10 -6.92
C LEU A 102 -9.42 -0.38 -6.59
N LYS A 103 -8.52 -1.09 -7.24
CA LYS A 103 -8.31 -2.53 -7.03
C LYS A 103 -7.06 -2.84 -6.22
N GLY A 104 -6.29 -1.82 -5.89
CA GLY A 104 -5.12 -1.97 -5.05
C GLY A 104 -4.72 -0.67 -4.41
N MET A 105 -4.01 -0.78 -3.30
CA MET A 105 -3.49 0.36 -2.56
C MET A 105 -2.15 0.00 -1.95
N VAL A 106 -1.18 0.89 -2.14
CA VAL A 106 0.16 0.76 -1.55
C VAL A 106 0.36 1.91 -0.59
N VAL A 107 0.84 1.63 0.61
CA VAL A 107 1.30 2.67 1.53
C VAL A 107 2.81 2.55 1.64
N ASP A 108 3.52 3.56 1.12
CA ASP A 108 4.98 3.60 1.17
C ASP A 108 5.44 4.29 2.44
N GLU A 109 6.57 3.84 2.99
CA GLU A 109 7.04 4.29 4.29
C GLU A 109 5.92 4.16 5.32
N ALA A 110 5.40 2.93 5.45
CA ALA A 110 4.17 2.66 6.21
C ALA A 110 4.25 3.08 7.68
N HIS A 111 5.47 3.33 8.20
CA HIS A 111 5.60 3.87 9.56
C HIS A 111 4.96 5.26 9.70
N PHE A 112 4.64 5.94 8.59
CA PHE A 112 3.91 7.20 8.64
C PHE A 112 2.50 7.02 9.22
N ILE A 113 1.95 5.81 9.20
CA ILE A 113 0.62 5.53 9.77
C ILE A 113 0.70 4.70 11.05
N LYS A 114 1.86 4.63 11.71
CA LYS A 114 1.98 3.78 12.89
C LYS A 114 1.14 4.29 14.08
N ASN A 115 0.86 5.58 14.14
CA ASN A 115 -0.02 6.11 15.19
C ASN A 115 -1.47 6.02 14.73
N LEU A 116 -2.22 5.08 15.31
CA LEU A 116 -3.60 4.79 14.93
C LEU A 116 -4.53 6.00 15.06
N THR A 117 -4.26 6.90 16.00
CA THR A 117 -5.12 8.05 16.26
C THR A 117 -4.81 9.27 15.38
N SER A 118 -3.72 9.24 14.61
CA SER A 118 -3.37 10.37 13.76
C SER A 118 -4.36 10.50 12.60
N GLN A 119 -4.56 11.73 12.11
CA GLN A 119 -5.43 11.98 10.98
C GLN A 119 -4.94 11.23 9.74
N ARG A 120 -3.64 11.17 9.56
CA ARG A 120 -3.00 10.43 8.46
C ARG A 120 -3.40 8.96 8.45
N SER A 121 -3.31 8.31 9.61
CA SER A 121 -3.70 6.91 9.75
C SER A 121 -5.20 6.72 9.52
N GLN A 122 -6.02 7.60 10.07
CA GLN A 122 -7.47 7.55 9.90
C GLN A 122 -7.86 7.67 8.43
N ASN A 123 -7.23 8.56 7.68
CA ASN A 123 -7.52 8.74 6.26
C ASN A 123 -7.17 7.49 5.45
N VAL A 124 -6.00 6.91 5.71
CA VAL A 124 -5.56 5.69 5.03
C VAL A 124 -6.51 4.53 5.32
N LEU A 125 -6.86 4.34 6.59
CA LEU A 125 -7.73 3.25 7.00
C LEU A 125 -9.15 3.41 6.45
N ALA A 126 -9.67 4.62 6.42
CA ALA A 126 -11.00 4.89 5.87
C ALA A 126 -11.06 4.52 4.38
N LEU A 127 -10.05 4.92 3.63
CA LEU A 127 -9.99 4.62 2.20
C LEU A 127 -9.81 3.11 1.96
N ALA A 128 -8.93 2.47 2.71
CA ALA A 128 -8.72 1.03 2.60
C ALA A 128 -10.00 0.25 2.90
N SER A 129 -10.77 0.68 3.91
CA SER A 129 -12.05 0.06 4.22
C SER A 129 -13.04 0.15 3.06
N ARG A 130 -13.11 1.31 2.42
CA ARG A 130 -14.00 1.49 1.25
C ARG A 130 -13.60 0.58 0.10
N ILE A 131 -12.30 0.46 -0.14
CA ILE A 131 -11.80 -0.43 -1.20
C ILE A 131 -12.19 -1.88 -0.90
N LYS A 132 -12.02 -2.32 0.34
CA LYS A 132 -12.37 -3.69 0.75
C LYS A 132 -13.85 -3.98 0.62
N GLU A 133 -14.70 -2.98 0.83
CA GLU A 133 -16.15 -3.14 0.66
C GLU A 133 -16.57 -3.28 -0.80
N GLN A 134 -15.87 -2.61 -1.70
CA GLN A 134 -16.23 -2.52 -3.11
C GLN A 134 -15.59 -3.58 -3.99
N VAL A 135 -14.41 -4.05 -3.62
CA VAL A 135 -13.60 -4.94 -4.45
C VAL A 135 -13.27 -6.20 -3.68
N HIS A 136 -13.52 -7.35 -4.29
CA HIS A 136 -13.13 -8.62 -3.71
C HIS A 136 -11.61 -8.78 -3.81
N ASN A 137 -10.99 -9.06 -2.68
CA ASN A 137 -9.57 -9.41 -2.59
C ASN A 137 -8.63 -8.36 -3.24
N PRO A 138 -8.69 -7.08 -2.81
CA PRO A 138 -7.83 -6.06 -3.37
C PRO A 138 -6.37 -6.27 -2.98
N LEU A 139 -5.46 -5.79 -3.83
CA LEU A 139 -4.02 -5.84 -3.52
C LEU A 139 -3.69 -4.74 -2.52
N LEU A 140 -3.21 -5.11 -1.34
CA LEU A 140 -2.84 -4.16 -0.30
C LEU A 140 -1.38 -4.40 0.10
N LEU A 141 -0.56 -3.39 -0.11
CA LEU A 141 0.88 -3.47 0.16
C LEU A 141 1.28 -2.39 1.15
N ALA A 142 1.97 -2.79 2.20
CA ALA A 142 2.62 -1.85 3.13
C ALA A 142 4.13 -2.01 2.96
N LEU A 143 4.81 -0.92 2.67
CA LEU A 143 6.26 -0.91 2.46
C LEU A 143 6.91 -0.18 3.62
N THR A 144 7.92 -0.77 4.22
CA THR A 144 8.62 -0.15 5.34
C THR A 144 10.11 -0.41 5.30
N GLY A 145 10.89 0.65 5.56
CA GLY A 145 12.32 0.52 5.79
C GLY A 145 12.66 0.36 7.27
N THR A 146 11.63 0.42 8.13
CA THR A 146 11.81 0.32 9.57
C THR A 146 11.52 -1.11 10.02
N PRO A 147 12.50 -1.81 10.60
CA PRO A 147 12.26 -3.17 11.05
C PRO A 147 11.28 -3.23 12.22
N LEU A 148 10.60 -4.36 12.35
CA LEU A 148 9.71 -4.67 13.47
C LEU A 148 10.55 -5.06 14.67
N ILE A 149 11.21 -4.11 15.30
CA ILE A 149 12.12 -4.37 16.43
C ILE A 149 11.49 -4.09 17.79
N ASN A 150 10.34 -3.42 17.80
CA ASN A 150 9.67 -3.05 19.03
C ASN A 150 8.43 -3.90 19.25
N ASP A 151 7.34 -3.29 19.57
CA ASP A 151 6.11 -3.96 19.90
C ASP A 151 5.24 -4.09 18.63
N VAL A 152 4.52 -5.19 18.50
CA VAL A 152 3.51 -5.36 17.45
C VAL A 152 2.51 -4.21 17.47
N GLU A 153 2.21 -3.67 18.64
CA GLU A 153 1.28 -2.55 18.80
C GLU A 153 1.72 -1.29 18.05
N ASP A 154 3.03 -1.09 17.86
CA ASP A 154 3.54 0.05 17.10
C ASP A 154 3.10 0.01 15.62
N PHE A 155 2.66 -1.14 15.17
CA PHE A 155 2.25 -1.35 13.77
C PHE A 155 0.76 -1.65 13.64
N ASP A 156 -0.04 -1.36 14.67
CA ASP A 156 -1.46 -1.69 14.68
C ASP A 156 -2.20 -1.11 13.49
N ALA A 157 -1.93 0.15 13.13
CA ALA A 157 -2.57 0.76 11.97
C ALA A 157 -2.19 0.04 10.67
N ILE A 158 -0.95 -0.42 10.56
CA ILE A 158 -0.49 -1.17 9.38
C ILE A 158 -1.23 -2.51 9.30
N TRP A 159 -1.34 -3.20 10.44
CA TRP A 159 -2.06 -4.48 10.47
C TRP A 159 -3.52 -4.30 10.09
N ARG A 160 -4.16 -3.25 10.55
CA ARG A 160 -5.55 -2.93 10.20
C ARG A 160 -5.69 -2.59 8.72
N PHE A 161 -4.74 -1.82 8.18
CA PHE A 161 -4.72 -1.52 6.75
C PHE A 161 -4.71 -2.80 5.93
N LEU A 162 -3.84 -3.74 6.29
CA LEU A 162 -3.73 -5.02 5.58
C LEU A 162 -4.89 -5.98 5.85
N GLY A 163 -5.71 -5.69 6.87
CA GLY A 163 -6.81 -6.56 7.26
C GLY A 163 -6.36 -7.75 8.11
N TRP A 164 -5.19 -7.67 8.72
CA TRP A 164 -4.63 -8.76 9.53
C TRP A 164 -5.08 -8.73 10.98
N THR A 165 -5.64 -7.60 11.45
CA THR A 165 -6.21 -7.49 12.78
C THR A 165 -7.57 -6.82 12.70
N THR A 166 -8.46 -7.18 13.62
CA THR A 166 -9.79 -6.59 13.74
C THR A 166 -10.02 -5.95 15.10
N GLY A 167 -9.01 -5.97 15.98
CA GLY A 167 -9.11 -5.44 17.32
C GLY A 167 -7.74 -5.12 17.89
N ASP A 168 -7.65 -5.07 19.22
CA ASP A 168 -6.43 -4.67 19.92
C ASP A 168 -5.33 -5.74 19.96
N LYS A 169 -5.66 -6.97 19.58
CA LYS A 169 -4.71 -8.08 19.58
C LYS A 169 -4.54 -8.65 18.19
N PRO A 170 -3.30 -9.03 17.82
CA PRO A 170 -3.09 -9.75 16.57
C PRO A 170 -3.87 -11.05 16.56
N GLY A 171 -4.55 -11.33 15.49
CA GLY A 171 -5.24 -12.60 15.30
C GLY A 171 -4.30 -13.70 14.84
N ALA A 172 -4.82 -14.92 14.82
CA ALA A 172 -4.06 -16.06 14.32
C ALA A 172 -3.61 -15.85 12.87
N GLU A 173 -4.43 -15.20 12.06
CA GLU A 173 -4.09 -14.89 10.68
C GLU A 173 -2.86 -13.99 10.58
N LEU A 174 -2.77 -12.96 11.45
CA LEU A 174 -1.60 -12.10 11.49
C LEU A 174 -0.34 -12.89 11.80
N MET A 175 -0.39 -13.75 12.82
CA MET A 175 0.77 -14.54 13.18
C MET A 175 1.21 -15.45 12.03
N THR A 176 0.28 -16.05 11.32
CA THR A 176 0.59 -16.85 10.13
C THR A 176 1.25 -16.01 9.04
N LYS A 177 0.73 -14.80 8.80
CA LYS A 177 1.30 -13.90 7.80
C LYS A 177 2.69 -13.43 8.17
N LEU A 178 2.93 -13.16 9.45
CA LEU A 178 4.27 -12.80 9.92
C LEU A 178 5.26 -13.93 9.72
N ASP A 179 4.84 -15.16 9.97
CA ASP A 179 5.67 -16.34 9.70
C ASP A 179 5.99 -16.48 8.22
N GLU A 180 5.01 -16.28 7.34
CA GLU A 180 5.19 -16.34 5.89
C GLU A 180 6.16 -15.30 5.37
N THR A 181 6.17 -14.10 5.96
CA THR A 181 7.06 -13.02 5.54
C THR A 181 8.44 -13.12 6.18
N GLY A 182 8.64 -14.04 7.12
CA GLY A 182 9.90 -14.18 7.84
C GLY A 182 10.08 -13.15 8.94
N LEU A 183 9.04 -12.39 9.27
CA LEU A 183 9.05 -11.43 10.36
C LEU A 183 8.32 -12.02 11.56
N THR A 184 8.79 -11.66 12.76
CA THR A 184 8.11 -12.06 13.99
C THR A 184 7.80 -10.81 14.80
N PRO A 185 6.84 -10.88 15.74
CA PRO A 185 6.55 -9.73 16.59
C PRO A 185 7.75 -9.22 17.40
N ALA A 186 8.77 -10.04 17.58
CA ALA A 186 10.00 -9.67 18.31
C ALA A 186 11.06 -9.05 17.37
N ASP A 187 10.90 -9.17 16.10
CA ASP A 187 11.83 -8.62 15.10
C ASP A 187 11.43 -7.17 14.78
#